data_a07f070a60b9f3d03d98fbd714688ddf
#
_entry.id   a07f070a60b9f3d03d98fbd714688ddf
#
_cell.length_a   1.000
_cell.length_b   1.000
_cell.length_c   1.000
_cell.angle_alpha   90.00
_cell.angle_beta   90.00
_cell.angle_gamma   90.00
#
_symmetry.space_group_name_H-M   'P 1'
#
loop_
_entity.id
_entity.type
_entity.pdbx_description
1 polymer ?
#
loop_
_entity_poly.entity_id
_entity_poly.type
_entity_poly.pdbx_seq_one_letter_code
_entity_poly.pdbx_strand_id
1 'polypeptide(L)'
;MATLRVALLVSLIATVAAACAGSGANPPLTMTATTLMLGWEQHFTLEWAADQGQNGARRVSGYVYNRHGEYALDLRLLAQALDPSGAVIGQRIAWVPGGVGGSGRAYFEVPNLPPANSYRVSVWDYTWAQGTGDKH
;
A
#
# COMPACT_ATOMS: atom_id res chain seq x y z
N MET A 1 40.57 -12.56 35.47
CA MET A 1 40.37 -11.39 34.62
C MET A 1 39.82 -11.76 33.25
N ALA A 2 40.27 -12.81 32.69
CA ALA A 2 39.76 -13.20 31.36
C ALA A 2 38.31 -13.64 31.41
N THR A 3 37.86 -14.16 32.50
CA THR A 3 36.47 -14.65 32.62
C THR A 3 35.43 -13.55 32.61
N LEU A 4 35.77 -12.37 33.03
CA LEU A 4 34.82 -11.27 33.05
C LEU A 4 34.48 -10.78 31.67
N ARG A 5 35.38 -10.93 30.72
CA ARG A 5 35.12 -10.47 29.36
C ARG A 5 34.16 -11.38 28.61
N VAL A 6 34.19 -12.63 28.92
CA VAL A 6 33.32 -13.58 28.29
C VAL A 6 31.86 -13.38 28.69
N ALA A 7 31.66 -13.04 29.94
CA ALA A 7 30.31 -12.80 30.42
C ALA A 7 29.65 -11.60 29.74
N LEU A 8 30.42 -10.59 29.43
CA LEU A 8 29.90 -9.42 28.78
C LEU A 8 29.45 -9.70 27.35
N LEU A 9 30.14 -10.57 26.66
CA LEU A 9 29.78 -10.91 25.30
C LEU A 9 28.46 -11.66 25.23
N VAL A 10 28.20 -12.50 26.16
CA VAL A 10 26.96 -13.28 26.20
C VAL A 10 25.75 -12.36 26.39
N SER A 11 25.91 -11.37 27.22
CA SER A 11 24.84 -10.43 27.51
C SER A 11 24.46 -9.63 26.26
N LEU A 12 25.43 -9.31 25.45
CA LEU A 12 25.19 -8.54 24.26
C LEU A 12 24.35 -9.30 23.23
N ILE A 13 24.60 -10.57 23.09
CA ILE A 13 23.86 -11.41 22.14
C ILE A 13 22.41 -11.53 22.55
N ALA A 14 22.13 -11.64 23.80
CA ALA A 14 20.75 -11.73 24.27
C ALA A 14 19.96 -10.47 23.94
N THR A 15 20.61 -9.33 24.02
CA THR A 15 19.93 -8.07 23.72
C THR A 15 19.52 -7.98 22.26
N VAL A 16 20.36 -8.47 21.37
CA VAL A 16 20.05 -8.43 19.96
C VAL A 16 18.86 -9.34 19.63
N ALA A 17 18.79 -10.47 20.27
CA ALA A 17 17.68 -11.38 20.03
C ALA A 17 16.36 -10.77 20.49
N ALA A 18 16.36 -10.04 21.56
CA ALA A 18 15.16 -9.41 22.05
C ALA A 18 14.69 -8.30 21.10
N ALA A 19 15.59 -7.59 20.49
CA ALA A 19 15.22 -6.55 19.55
C ALA A 19 14.58 -7.15 18.29
N CYS A 20 15.05 -8.27 17.84
CA CYS A 20 14.44 -8.93 16.70
C CYS A 20 13.03 -9.41 17.01
N ALA A 21 12.83 -9.93 18.17
CA ALA A 21 11.52 -10.37 18.57
C ALA A 21 10.53 -9.22 18.65
N GLY A 22 11.01 -8.06 19.09
CA GLY A 22 10.15 -6.90 19.17
C GLY A 22 9.69 -6.39 17.81
N SER A 23 10.54 -6.49 16.81
CA SER A 23 10.14 -6.00 15.51
C SER A 23 9.13 -6.91 14.83
N GLY A 24 9.00 -8.13 15.25
CA GLY A 24 8.02 -9.03 14.71
C GLY A 24 6.63 -8.75 15.20
N ALA A 25 6.45 -7.76 16.03
CA ALA A 25 5.16 -7.49 16.58
C ALA A 25 4.35 -6.51 15.78
N ASN A 26 4.48 -6.47 14.48
CA ASN A 26 3.65 -5.63 13.64
C ASN A 26 2.69 -6.43 12.79
N PRO A 27 1.96 -7.32 13.39
CA PRO A 27 1.06 -8.20 12.66
C PRO A 27 -0.05 -7.50 11.90
N PRO A 28 -0.57 -6.39 12.36
CA PRO A 28 -1.71 -5.81 11.65
C PRO A 28 -1.41 -5.45 10.21
N LEU A 29 -0.18 -5.13 9.93
CA LEU A 29 0.16 -4.74 8.58
C LEU A 29 0.18 -5.93 7.64
N THR A 30 0.52 -7.05 8.15
CA THR A 30 0.56 -8.25 7.35
C THR A 30 -0.81 -8.67 6.90
N MET A 31 -1.78 -8.50 7.76
CA MET A 31 -3.12 -8.90 7.42
C MET A 31 -3.67 -8.07 6.31
N THR A 32 -3.34 -6.83 6.28
CA THR A 32 -3.81 -5.95 5.25
C THR A 32 -3.33 -6.41 3.89
N ALA A 33 -2.12 -6.88 3.83
CA ALA A 33 -1.56 -7.30 2.56
C ALA A 33 -2.25 -8.51 1.97
N THR A 34 -2.84 -9.33 2.79
CA THR A 34 -3.45 -10.55 2.31
C THR A 34 -4.73 -10.32 1.56
N THR A 35 -5.30 -9.15 1.64
CA THR A 35 -6.54 -8.88 0.96
C THR A 35 -6.34 -8.21 -0.39
N LEU A 36 -5.11 -7.90 -0.76
CA LEU A 36 -4.89 -7.34 -2.09
C LEU A 36 -5.20 -8.36 -3.17
N MET A 37 -5.79 -7.92 -4.25
CA MET A 37 -6.06 -8.78 -5.37
C MET A 37 -4.77 -9.01 -6.14
N LEU A 38 -4.32 -10.23 -6.15
CA LEU A 38 -3.08 -10.56 -6.85
C LEU A 38 -3.30 -10.46 -8.35
N GLY A 39 -2.28 -10.01 -9.05
CA GLY A 39 -2.34 -9.91 -10.50
C GLY A 39 -3.03 -8.67 -11.02
N TRP A 40 -3.36 -7.72 -10.14
CA TRP A 40 -4.02 -6.50 -10.60
C TRP A 40 -3.16 -5.76 -11.63
N GLU A 41 -1.88 -5.91 -11.59
CA GLU A 41 -0.97 -5.22 -12.52
C GLU A 41 -1.17 -5.67 -13.96
N GLN A 42 -1.80 -6.79 -14.16
CA GLN A 42 -2.09 -7.27 -15.51
C GLN A 42 -3.21 -6.46 -16.16
N HIS A 43 -4.02 -5.79 -15.36
CA HIS A 43 -5.19 -5.09 -15.86
C HIS A 43 -5.10 -3.58 -15.71
N PHE A 44 -4.34 -3.11 -14.73
CA PHE A 44 -4.31 -1.68 -14.42
C PHE A 44 -2.90 -1.14 -14.41
N THR A 45 -2.78 0.10 -14.81
CA THR A 45 -1.54 0.86 -14.66
C THR A 45 -1.86 2.09 -13.83
N LEU A 46 -0.99 2.42 -12.90
CA LEU A 46 -1.16 3.59 -12.05
C LEU A 46 -0.08 4.63 -12.36
N GLU A 47 -0.51 5.88 -12.47
CA GLU A 47 0.38 7.00 -12.67
C GLU A 47 0.03 8.02 -11.60
N TRP A 48 0.94 8.33 -10.73
CA TRP A 48 0.60 9.16 -9.57
C TRP A 48 1.81 9.92 -9.06
N ALA A 49 1.52 10.92 -8.24
CA ALA A 49 2.54 11.68 -7.53
C ALA A 49 2.02 12.07 -6.17
N ALA A 50 2.94 12.29 -5.24
CA ALA A 50 2.60 12.74 -3.91
C ALA A 50 2.89 14.23 -3.80
N ASP A 51 1.98 14.98 -3.19
CA ASP A 51 2.19 16.39 -2.97
C ASP A 51 1.61 16.81 -1.62
N GLN A 52 1.67 18.07 -1.32
CA GLN A 52 1.20 18.57 -0.05
C GLN A 52 -0.31 18.64 -0.04
N GLY A 53 -0.91 18.08 0.99
CA GLY A 53 -2.32 18.26 1.27
C GLY A 53 -2.51 19.36 2.30
N GLN A 54 -3.55 19.23 3.09
CA GLN A 54 -3.88 20.20 4.11
C GLN A 54 -3.25 19.85 5.44
N ASN A 55 -2.93 20.86 6.22
CA ASN A 55 -2.46 20.66 7.60
C ASN A 55 -1.23 19.78 7.71
N GLY A 56 -0.31 19.91 6.79
CA GLY A 56 0.92 19.12 6.84
C GLY A 56 0.79 17.70 6.36
N ALA A 57 -0.40 17.26 6.03
CA ALA A 57 -0.59 15.94 5.47
C ALA A 57 -0.11 15.89 4.02
N ARG A 58 -0.05 14.71 3.48
CA ARG A 58 0.30 14.52 2.07
C ARG A 58 -0.88 13.93 1.32
N ARG A 59 -0.89 14.13 0.04
CA ARG A 59 -1.92 13.62 -0.83
C ARG A 59 -1.27 12.92 -2.00
N VAL A 60 -1.79 11.76 -2.34
CA VAL A 60 -1.37 11.07 -3.56
C VAL A 60 -2.49 11.22 -4.57
N SER A 61 -2.17 11.59 -5.78
CA SER A 61 -3.19 11.75 -6.82
C SER A 61 -2.63 11.39 -8.18
N GLY A 62 -3.50 11.02 -9.10
CA GLY A 62 -3.08 10.64 -10.43
C GLY A 62 -4.18 9.93 -11.19
N TYR A 63 -3.80 9.02 -12.04
CA TYR A 63 -4.73 8.30 -12.90
C TYR A 63 -4.53 6.80 -12.79
N VAL A 64 -5.64 6.09 -12.81
CA VAL A 64 -5.63 4.65 -12.97
C VAL A 64 -6.11 4.36 -14.39
N TYR A 65 -5.35 3.56 -15.10
CA TYR A 65 -5.66 3.16 -16.47
C TYR A 65 -6.12 1.72 -16.45
N ASN A 66 -7.29 1.47 -17.05
CA ASN A 66 -7.82 0.13 -17.18
C ASN A 66 -7.46 -0.39 -18.57
N ARG A 67 -6.57 -1.36 -18.61
CA ARG A 67 -6.14 -1.95 -19.88
C ARG A 67 -7.00 -3.13 -20.29
N HIS A 68 -7.94 -3.48 -19.47
CA HIS A 68 -8.89 -4.55 -19.78
C HIS A 68 -10.06 -3.96 -20.56
N GLY A 69 -10.76 -4.76 -21.31
CA GLY A 69 -11.87 -4.29 -22.11
C GLY A 69 -13.15 -4.07 -21.35
N GLU A 70 -13.26 -4.56 -20.14
CA GLU A 70 -14.46 -4.43 -19.33
C GLU A 70 -14.36 -3.30 -18.35
N TYR A 71 -15.48 -2.79 -17.93
CA TYR A 71 -15.57 -1.72 -16.94
C TYR A 71 -15.22 -2.27 -15.57
N ALA A 72 -14.36 -1.58 -14.87
CA ALA A 72 -14.00 -1.95 -13.49
C ALA A 72 -14.84 -1.13 -12.53
N LEU A 73 -15.67 -1.82 -11.76
CA LEU A 73 -16.54 -1.21 -10.76
C LEU A 73 -15.96 -1.41 -9.37
N ASP A 74 -16.44 -0.63 -8.44
CA ASP A 74 -16.05 -0.74 -7.03
C ASP A 74 -14.53 -0.79 -6.88
N LEU A 75 -13.86 0.02 -7.64
CA LEU A 75 -12.40 0.04 -7.64
C LEU A 75 -11.89 0.82 -6.45
N ARG A 76 -11.05 0.19 -5.67
CA ARG A 76 -10.41 0.82 -4.53
C ARG A 76 -8.90 0.71 -4.65
N LEU A 77 -8.22 1.74 -4.20
CA LEU A 77 -6.77 1.80 -4.21
C LEU A 77 -6.24 1.84 -2.79
N LEU A 78 -5.08 1.26 -2.60
CA LEU A 78 -4.36 1.30 -1.33
C LEU A 78 -3.15 2.20 -1.50
N ALA A 79 -3.08 3.27 -0.73
CA ALA A 79 -1.90 4.13 -0.71
C ALA A 79 -1.19 3.93 0.61
N GLN A 80 0.10 3.68 0.55
CA GLN A 80 0.91 3.40 1.73
C GLN A 80 2.06 4.39 1.82
N ALA A 81 2.28 4.92 3.00
CA ALA A 81 3.40 5.79 3.29
C ALA A 81 4.53 4.94 3.86
N LEU A 82 5.73 5.11 3.35
CA LEU A 82 6.86 4.26 3.69
C LEU A 82 7.98 5.07 4.29
N ASP A 83 8.64 4.51 5.29
CA ASP A 83 9.84 5.13 5.87
C ASP A 83 11.08 4.76 5.05
N PRO A 84 12.26 5.28 5.39
CA PRO A 84 13.46 4.98 4.61
C PRO A 84 13.80 3.49 4.53
N SER A 85 13.35 2.70 5.48
CA SER A 85 13.60 1.25 5.44
C SER A 85 12.57 0.51 4.60
N GLY A 86 11.55 1.20 4.10
CA GLY A 86 10.48 0.58 3.35
C GLY A 86 9.32 0.08 4.21
N ALA A 87 9.35 0.35 5.49
CA ALA A 87 8.26 -0.06 6.37
C ALA A 87 7.06 0.87 6.21
N VAL A 88 5.87 0.32 6.32
CA VAL A 88 4.65 1.10 6.20
C VAL A 88 4.39 1.84 7.49
N ILE A 89 4.33 3.16 7.42
CA ILE A 89 4.06 4.00 8.58
C ILE A 89 2.66 4.60 8.55
N GLY A 90 1.91 4.38 7.50
CA GLY A 90 0.53 4.80 7.40
C GLY A 90 -0.05 4.32 6.10
N GLN A 91 -1.37 4.17 6.04
CA GLN A 91 -2.00 3.74 4.80
C GLN A 91 -3.46 4.12 4.79
N ARG A 92 -4.01 4.23 3.59
CA ARG A 92 -5.42 4.53 3.40
C ARG A 92 -5.93 3.80 2.17
N ILE A 93 -7.18 3.39 2.24
CA ILE A 93 -7.88 2.83 1.10
C ILE A 93 -8.86 3.90 0.62
N ALA A 94 -8.88 4.14 -0.67
CA ALA A 94 -9.77 5.13 -1.23
C ALA A 94 -10.48 4.58 -2.46
N TRP A 95 -11.70 5.03 -2.65
CA TRP A 95 -12.48 4.67 -3.83
C TRP A 95 -12.03 5.47 -5.04
N VAL A 96 -12.12 4.85 -6.20
CA VAL A 96 -12.08 5.58 -7.46
C VAL A 96 -13.54 5.84 -7.84
N PRO A 97 -14.03 7.05 -7.70
CA PRO A 97 -15.46 7.30 -7.88
C PRO A 97 -15.92 6.93 -9.29
N GLY A 98 -16.95 6.10 -9.36
CA GLY A 98 -17.46 5.67 -10.64
C GLY A 98 -16.67 4.56 -11.32
N GLY A 99 -15.57 4.13 -10.74
CA GLY A 99 -14.74 3.11 -11.35
C GLY A 99 -14.02 3.62 -12.59
N VAL A 100 -13.64 2.70 -13.48
CA VAL A 100 -12.92 3.09 -14.69
C VAL A 100 -13.37 2.22 -15.86
N GLY A 101 -13.76 2.86 -16.93
CA GLY A 101 -14.26 2.18 -18.11
C GLY A 101 -13.19 1.34 -18.78
N GLY A 102 -13.63 0.35 -19.58
CA GLY A 102 -12.70 -0.50 -20.31
C GLY A 102 -11.83 0.33 -21.23
N SER A 103 -10.56 0.08 -21.22
CA SER A 103 -9.57 0.81 -22.01
C SER A 103 -9.54 2.31 -21.69
N GLY A 104 -10.06 2.71 -20.56
CA GLY A 104 -10.13 4.12 -20.16
C GLY A 104 -9.26 4.40 -18.96
N ARG A 105 -9.41 5.61 -18.45
CA ARG A 105 -8.69 6.04 -17.25
C ARG A 105 -9.60 6.85 -16.36
N ALA A 106 -9.25 6.92 -15.09
CA ALA A 106 -9.97 7.73 -14.11
C ALA A 106 -9.00 8.41 -13.19
N TYR A 107 -9.34 9.62 -12.79
CA TYR A 107 -8.54 10.37 -11.81
C TYR A 107 -8.85 9.87 -10.42
N PHE A 108 -7.84 9.86 -9.55
CA PHE A 108 -8.05 9.49 -8.15
C PHE A 108 -7.24 10.39 -7.24
N GLU A 109 -7.69 10.47 -5.99
CA GLU A 109 -6.97 11.15 -4.93
C GLU A 109 -7.04 10.34 -3.65
N VAL A 110 -5.92 10.29 -2.93
CA VAL A 110 -5.91 9.70 -1.60
C VAL A 110 -5.32 10.75 -0.67
N PRO A 111 -6.16 11.50 0.05
CA PRO A 111 -5.68 12.56 0.93
C PRO A 111 -5.31 12.03 2.32
N ASN A 112 -4.76 12.91 3.12
CA ASN A 112 -4.55 12.66 4.55
C ASN A 112 -3.57 11.53 4.85
N LEU A 113 -2.53 11.43 4.04
CA LEU A 113 -1.44 10.52 4.33
C LEU A 113 -0.38 11.23 5.16
N PRO A 114 0.34 10.53 6.02
CA PRO A 114 1.41 11.17 6.77
C PRO A 114 2.57 11.52 5.86
N PRO A 115 3.39 12.52 6.24
CA PRO A 115 4.63 12.76 5.52
C PRO A 115 5.52 11.52 5.62
N ALA A 116 6.16 11.17 4.54
CA ALA A 116 6.95 9.96 4.49
C ALA A 116 8.06 10.09 3.48
N ASN A 117 8.99 9.17 3.54
CA ASN A 117 10.11 9.14 2.63
C ASN A 117 9.64 8.80 1.20
N SER A 118 8.71 7.92 1.09
CA SER A 118 8.16 7.52 -0.20
C SER A 118 6.75 6.97 -0.02
N TYR A 119 6.07 6.74 -1.13
CA TYR A 119 4.71 6.23 -1.12
C TYR A 119 4.59 5.10 -2.12
N ARG A 120 3.62 4.23 -1.90
CA ARG A 120 3.32 3.14 -2.82
C ARG A 120 1.82 3.06 -3.00
N VAL A 121 1.37 2.95 -4.23
CA VAL A 121 -0.05 2.84 -4.55
C VAL A 121 -0.29 1.54 -5.27
N SER A 122 -1.32 0.83 -4.84
CA SER A 122 -1.69 -0.46 -5.41
C SER A 122 -3.19 -0.51 -5.59
N VAL A 123 -3.67 -1.40 -6.42
CA VAL A 123 -5.10 -1.65 -6.51
C VAL A 123 -5.48 -2.60 -5.38
N TRP A 124 -6.45 -2.17 -4.57
CA TRP A 124 -6.89 -2.97 -3.43
C TRP A 124 -7.89 -4.04 -3.88
N ASP A 125 -8.94 -3.64 -4.56
CA ASP A 125 -9.90 -4.58 -5.13
C ASP A 125 -10.75 -3.88 -6.20
N TYR A 126 -11.50 -4.68 -6.92
CA TYR A 126 -12.35 -4.20 -8.00
C TYR A 126 -13.28 -5.34 -8.42
N THR A 127 -14.29 -5.00 -9.22
CA THR A 127 -15.23 -5.96 -9.78
C THR A 127 -15.42 -5.65 -11.27
N TRP A 128 -15.42 -6.67 -12.10
CA TRP A 128 -15.71 -6.46 -13.52
C TRP A 128 -17.22 -6.41 -13.74
N ALA A 129 -17.65 -5.44 -14.53
CA ALA A 129 -19.06 -5.27 -14.81
C ALA A 129 -19.49 -6.12 -15.99
N GLN A 130 -19.06 -7.36 -16.00
CA GLN A 130 -19.28 -8.15 -17.17
C GLN A 130 -20.70 -8.59 -17.39
N GLY A 131 -21.49 -8.63 -16.38
CA GLY A 131 -22.83 -9.11 -16.51
C GLY A 131 -23.71 -8.21 -17.30
N THR A 132 -23.31 -6.98 -17.48
CA THR A 132 -24.21 -6.07 -18.10
C THR A 132 -24.16 -6.13 -19.59
N GLY A 133 -23.06 -6.44 -20.13
CA GLY A 133 -22.92 -6.32 -21.52
C GLY A 133 -23.65 -7.35 -22.32
N ASP A 134 -23.84 -8.46 -21.75
CA ASP A 134 -24.37 -9.46 -22.50
C ASP A 134 -25.77 -9.55 -22.49
N LYS A 135 -26.40 -8.72 -21.92
CA LYS A 135 -27.73 -8.85 -21.87
C LYS A 135 -28.29 -8.47 -23.09
N HIS A 136 -27.88 -8.43 -23.97
CA HIS A 136 -28.56 -8.01 -25.06
C HIS A 136 -28.32 -8.55 -26.28
#